data_264c0afc1c6995752b948eae37a122b0
#
_entry.id   264c0afc1c6995752b948eae37a122b0
#
_cell.length_a   1.000
_cell.length_b   1.000
_cell.length_c   1.000
_cell.angle_alpha   90.00
_cell.angle_beta   90.00
_cell.angle_gamma   90.00
#
_symmetry.space_group_name_H-M   'P 1'
#
loop_
_entity.id
_entity.type
_entity.pdbx_description
1 polymer ?
#
loop_
_entity_poly.entity_id
_entity_poly.type
_entity_poly.pdbx_seq_one_letter_code
_entity_poly.pdbx_strand_id
1 'polypeptide(L)'
;MKLAQVRETHLLAGEWDILATLAFEEEPVDPRERLLDLVTGKIRKMPFVRDTNTIVPAMSRTREAHLAHPERRAYAFVFIDAKMGKGQEVMNHVMRYDEVVESHLLLGKSDVLAVLEFEKGIIPPVPERAAKIVTEEIAKISDITNTETLCPIRSIVKD
;
A
#
# COMPACT_ATOMS: atom_id res chain seq x y z
N MET A 1 1.76 -22.28 2.95
CA MET A 1 2.95 -22.15 2.09
C MET A 1 3.57 -20.78 2.31
N LYS A 2 4.84 -20.72 2.67
CA LYS A 2 5.56 -19.44 2.80
C LYS A 2 6.15 -19.08 1.45
N LEU A 3 5.68 -18.00 0.85
CA LEU A 3 6.32 -17.42 -0.33
C LEU A 3 7.41 -16.45 0.16
N ALA A 4 8.65 -16.70 -0.25
CA ALA A 4 9.80 -15.92 0.22
C ALA A 4 9.68 -14.42 -0.16
N GLN A 5 9.08 -14.13 -1.30
CA GLN A 5 8.90 -12.78 -1.84
C GLN A 5 7.82 -11.96 -1.13
N VAL A 6 6.89 -12.61 -0.42
CA VAL A 6 5.83 -11.89 0.31
C VAL A 6 6.45 -11.24 1.55
N ARG A 7 6.36 -9.92 1.64
CA ARG A 7 6.84 -9.13 2.78
C ARG A 7 5.74 -8.90 3.79
N GLU A 8 4.60 -8.51 3.32
CA GLU A 8 3.47 -8.16 4.17
C GLU A 8 2.18 -8.74 3.60
N THR A 9 1.26 -9.07 4.47
CA THR A 9 -0.11 -9.44 4.13
C THR A 9 -1.07 -8.75 5.07
N HIS A 10 -2.11 -8.19 4.51
CA HIS A 10 -3.12 -7.42 5.23
C HIS A 10 -4.50 -7.99 4.91
N LEU A 11 -5.24 -8.37 5.96
CA LEU A 11 -6.64 -8.76 5.84
C LEU A 11 -7.50 -7.50 5.77
N LEU A 12 -8.27 -7.38 4.73
CA LEU A 12 -9.14 -6.24 4.45
C LEU A 12 -10.61 -6.60 4.68
N ALA A 13 -11.42 -5.58 4.90
CA ALA A 13 -12.87 -5.67 4.82
C ALA A 13 -13.36 -4.79 3.65
N GLY A 14 -13.94 -5.39 2.62
CA GLY A 14 -14.41 -4.66 1.46
C GLY A 14 -14.43 -5.51 0.19
N GLU A 15 -14.21 -4.88 -0.94
CA GLU A 15 -14.20 -5.55 -2.25
C GLU A 15 -13.09 -6.60 -2.36
N TRP A 16 -11.93 -6.32 -1.78
CA TRP A 16 -10.79 -7.23 -1.73
C TRP A 16 -10.60 -7.77 -0.31
N ASP A 17 -10.26 -9.04 -0.19
CA ASP A 17 -10.06 -9.70 1.08
C ASP A 17 -8.63 -9.54 1.60
N ILE A 18 -7.64 -9.56 0.72
CA ILE A 18 -6.22 -9.55 1.09
C ILE A 18 -5.45 -8.60 0.19
N LEU A 19 -4.62 -7.76 0.80
CA LEU A 19 -3.54 -7.03 0.16
C LEU A 19 -2.21 -7.69 0.54
N ALA A 20 -1.42 -8.09 -0.45
CA ALA A 20 -0.08 -8.63 -0.22
C ALA A 20 0.96 -7.76 -0.90
N THR A 21 2.01 -7.40 -0.16
CA THR A 21 3.17 -6.70 -0.69
C THR A 21 4.29 -7.69 -0.99
N LEU A 22 4.76 -7.67 -2.23
CA LEU A 22 5.86 -8.53 -2.68
C LEU A 22 7.10 -7.68 -2.95
N ALA A 23 8.25 -8.18 -2.51
CA ALA A 23 9.54 -7.59 -2.83
C ALA A 23 10.40 -8.57 -3.60
N PHE A 24 11.04 -8.07 -4.63
CA PHE A 24 12.00 -8.81 -5.45
C PHE A 24 13.36 -8.11 -5.36
N GLU A 25 14.42 -8.91 -5.24
CA GLU A 25 15.78 -8.40 -5.35
C GLU A 25 16.07 -8.00 -6.80
N GLU A 26 16.87 -6.95 -6.97
CA GLU A 26 17.38 -6.57 -8.28
C GLU A 26 18.32 -7.66 -8.79
N GLU A 27 17.86 -8.38 -9.79
CA GLU A 27 18.63 -9.38 -10.52
C GLU A 27 18.54 -9.10 -12.02
N PRO A 28 19.40 -9.73 -12.86
CA PRO A 28 19.41 -9.49 -14.30
C PRO A 28 18.13 -9.92 -15.06
N VAL A 29 17.18 -10.57 -14.36
CA VAL A 29 15.86 -10.94 -14.94
C VAL A 29 14.84 -9.87 -14.57
N ASP A 30 14.01 -9.47 -15.53
CA ASP A 30 12.96 -8.47 -15.31
C ASP A 30 12.05 -8.90 -14.14
N PRO A 31 11.94 -8.07 -13.08
CA PRO A 31 11.08 -8.36 -11.94
C PRO A 31 9.63 -8.63 -12.31
N ARG A 32 9.17 -8.09 -13.45
CA ARG A 32 7.79 -8.28 -13.92
C ARG A 32 7.52 -9.72 -14.38
N GLU A 33 8.46 -10.36 -15.06
CA GLU A 33 8.34 -11.78 -15.43
C GLU A 33 8.28 -12.66 -14.18
N ARG A 34 9.15 -12.41 -13.23
CA ARG A 34 9.16 -13.15 -11.95
C ARG A 34 7.86 -12.96 -11.17
N LEU A 35 7.33 -11.74 -11.16
CA LEU A 35 6.05 -11.43 -10.54
C LEU A 35 4.91 -12.17 -11.22
N LEU A 36 4.87 -12.15 -12.55
CA LEU A 36 3.85 -12.85 -13.33
C LEU A 36 3.88 -14.36 -13.05
N ASP A 37 5.05 -14.97 -13.07
CA ASP A 37 5.24 -16.40 -12.78
C ASP A 37 4.79 -16.73 -11.35
N LEU A 38 5.11 -15.87 -10.37
CA LEU A 38 4.69 -16.06 -8.99
C LEU A 38 3.16 -15.98 -8.84
N VAL A 39 2.55 -14.96 -9.43
CA VAL A 39 1.10 -14.75 -9.34
C VAL A 39 0.34 -15.86 -10.06
N THR A 40 0.68 -16.15 -11.32
CA THR A 40 -0.02 -17.16 -12.13
C THR A 40 0.36 -18.58 -11.75
N GLY A 41 1.62 -18.81 -11.44
CA GLY A 41 2.15 -20.14 -11.16
C GLY A 41 1.93 -20.65 -9.75
N LYS A 42 1.83 -19.76 -8.77
CA LYS A 42 1.70 -20.12 -7.35
C LYS A 42 0.47 -19.51 -6.67
N ILE A 43 0.29 -18.19 -6.71
CA ILE A 43 -0.79 -17.53 -5.96
C ILE A 43 -2.16 -17.91 -6.49
N ARG A 44 -2.38 -17.80 -7.80
CA ARG A 44 -3.68 -18.15 -8.44
C ARG A 44 -4.03 -19.61 -8.36
N LYS A 45 -3.05 -20.47 -8.14
CA LYS A 45 -3.26 -21.93 -7.95
C LYS A 45 -3.67 -22.31 -6.53
N MET A 46 -3.62 -21.38 -5.58
CA MET A 46 -4.10 -21.65 -4.24
C MET A 46 -5.62 -21.84 -4.26
N PRO A 47 -6.17 -22.92 -3.62
CA PRO A 47 -7.57 -23.27 -3.75
C PRO A 47 -8.55 -22.20 -3.21
N PHE A 48 -8.06 -21.27 -2.38
CA PHE A 48 -8.86 -20.20 -1.78
C PHE A 48 -8.81 -18.90 -2.56
N VAL A 49 -7.95 -18.78 -3.57
CA VAL A 49 -7.79 -17.58 -4.38
C VAL A 49 -8.71 -17.67 -5.60
N ARG A 50 -9.68 -16.78 -5.68
CA ARG A 50 -10.60 -16.67 -6.81
C ARG A 50 -10.11 -15.72 -7.89
N ASP A 51 -9.60 -14.58 -7.45
CA ASP A 51 -9.13 -13.54 -8.35
C ASP A 51 -7.94 -12.80 -7.77
N THR A 52 -7.14 -12.19 -8.63
CA THR A 52 -5.96 -11.39 -8.25
C THR A 52 -5.89 -10.13 -9.11
N ASN A 53 -5.58 -9.01 -8.47
CA ASN A 53 -5.21 -7.78 -9.13
C ASN A 53 -3.79 -7.42 -8.73
N THR A 54 -2.89 -7.36 -9.70
CA THR A 54 -1.48 -7.08 -9.46
C THR A 54 -1.13 -5.67 -9.89
N ILE A 55 -0.56 -4.91 -8.96
CA ILE A 55 -0.14 -3.53 -9.17
C ILE A 55 1.38 -3.47 -9.11
N VAL A 56 2.01 -2.97 -10.18
CA VAL A 56 3.45 -2.75 -10.23
C VAL A 56 3.70 -1.24 -10.27
N PRO A 57 4.31 -0.67 -9.23
CA PRO A 57 4.62 0.75 -9.23
C PRO A 57 5.63 1.12 -10.32
N ALA A 58 5.42 2.25 -10.98
CA ALA A 58 6.40 2.84 -11.89
C ALA A 58 7.55 3.52 -11.12
N MET A 59 7.25 4.04 -9.94
CA MET A 59 8.20 4.71 -9.05
C MET A 59 7.74 4.55 -7.61
N SER A 60 8.68 4.45 -6.68
CA SER A 60 8.39 4.33 -5.25
C SER A 60 9.26 5.27 -4.43
N ARG A 61 8.68 5.78 -3.34
CA ARG A 61 9.37 6.51 -2.29
C ARG A 61 9.09 5.81 -0.97
N THR A 62 10.13 5.58 -0.20
CA THR A 62 10.03 4.94 1.11
C THR A 62 10.76 5.78 2.14
N ARG A 63 10.28 5.69 3.37
CA ARG A 63 10.91 6.31 4.54
C ARG A 63 11.26 5.19 5.52
N GLU A 64 12.36 5.35 6.24
CA GLU A 64 12.68 4.41 7.32
C GLU A 64 11.55 4.38 8.36
N ALA A 65 11.27 3.18 8.86
CA ALA A 65 10.17 2.98 9.80
C ALA A 65 10.37 3.82 11.07
N HIS A 66 9.35 4.60 11.44
CA HIS A 66 9.42 5.51 12.57
C HIS A 66 9.18 4.84 13.91
N LEU A 67 8.39 3.76 13.94
CA LEU A 67 8.02 3.07 15.15
C LEU A 67 9.04 1.99 15.49
N ALA A 68 9.64 2.10 16.66
CA ALA A 68 10.63 1.16 17.15
C ALA A 68 10.09 -0.27 17.36
N HIS A 69 8.77 -0.40 17.52
CA HIS A 69 8.10 -1.65 17.84
C HIS A 69 7.19 -2.13 16.70
N PRO A 70 7.65 -3.06 15.85
CA PRO A 70 6.88 -3.58 14.71
C PRO A 70 5.49 -4.10 15.10
N GLU A 71 5.38 -4.73 16.26
CA GLU A 71 4.13 -5.29 16.77
C GLU A 71 3.06 -4.23 17.10
N ARG A 72 3.47 -2.98 17.28
CA ARG A 72 2.57 -1.84 17.55
C ARG A 72 2.15 -1.09 16.30
N ARG A 73 2.63 -1.48 15.14
CA ARG A 73 2.31 -0.82 13.87
C ARG A 73 0.94 -1.23 13.37
N ALA A 74 0.20 -0.26 12.90
CA ALA A 74 -0.99 -0.46 12.10
C ALA A 74 -0.89 0.39 10.84
N TYR A 75 -1.52 -0.07 9.76
CA TYR A 75 -1.40 0.54 8.44
C TYR A 75 -2.75 1.01 7.92
N ALA A 76 -2.70 2.01 7.08
CA ALA A 76 -3.79 2.38 6.18
C ALA A 76 -3.22 2.55 4.77
N PHE A 77 -3.96 2.09 3.79
CA PHE A 77 -3.61 2.21 2.37
C PHE A 77 -4.56 3.19 1.71
N VAL A 78 -4.01 4.23 1.09
CA VAL A 78 -4.81 5.26 0.44
C VAL A 78 -4.50 5.26 -1.04
N PHE A 79 -5.48 4.82 -1.84
CA PHE A 79 -5.44 4.97 -3.29
C PHE A 79 -5.91 6.37 -3.66
N ILE A 80 -5.15 7.05 -4.48
CA ILE A 80 -5.33 8.46 -4.81
C ILE A 80 -5.42 8.61 -6.31
N ASP A 81 -6.47 9.29 -6.76
CA ASP A 81 -6.60 9.73 -8.13
C ASP A 81 -6.16 11.20 -8.21
N ALA A 82 -5.22 11.48 -9.11
CA ALA A 82 -4.65 12.80 -9.32
C ALA A 82 -5.14 13.40 -10.65
N LYS A 83 -5.05 14.72 -10.77
CA LYS A 83 -5.22 15.39 -12.06
C LYS A 83 -4.20 14.88 -13.08
N MET A 84 -4.57 14.88 -14.34
CA MET A 84 -3.71 14.41 -15.43
C MET A 84 -2.30 15.02 -15.36
N GLY A 85 -1.29 14.15 -15.37
CA GLY A 85 0.12 14.54 -15.32
C GLY A 85 0.63 14.97 -13.93
N LYS A 86 -0.20 14.89 -12.88
CA LYS A 86 0.15 15.33 -11.52
C LYS A 86 0.50 14.20 -10.55
N GLY A 87 0.47 12.94 -10.99
CA GLY A 87 0.72 11.78 -10.13
C GLY A 87 2.05 11.85 -9.37
N GLN A 88 3.13 12.19 -10.05
CA GLN A 88 4.46 12.28 -9.41
C GLN A 88 4.54 13.42 -8.37
N GLU A 89 3.95 14.56 -8.67
CA GLU A 89 3.90 15.69 -7.72
C GLU A 89 3.08 15.31 -6.48
N VAL A 90 1.95 14.64 -6.66
CA VAL A 90 1.11 14.12 -5.56
C VAL A 90 1.88 13.08 -4.75
N MET A 91 2.55 12.12 -5.41
CA MET A 91 3.39 11.14 -4.74
C MET A 91 4.44 11.79 -3.84
N ASN A 92 5.12 12.81 -4.32
CA ASN A 92 6.13 13.54 -3.55
C ASN A 92 5.50 14.39 -2.43
N HIS A 93 4.32 14.96 -2.68
CA HIS A 93 3.63 15.81 -1.70
C HIS A 93 3.17 14.99 -0.49
N VAL A 94 2.54 13.84 -0.70
CA VAL A 94 2.03 13.01 0.41
C VAL A 94 3.14 12.50 1.32
N MET A 95 4.36 12.35 0.81
CA MET A 95 5.52 11.99 1.63
C MET A 95 5.94 13.05 2.65
N ARG A 96 5.37 14.25 2.61
CA ARG A 96 5.62 15.30 3.60
C ARG A 96 4.88 15.05 4.92
N TYR A 97 3.84 14.25 4.90
CA TYR A 97 3.12 13.87 6.12
C TYR A 97 3.89 12.79 6.87
N ASP A 98 4.05 12.95 8.17
CA ASP A 98 4.87 12.06 8.99
C ASP A 98 4.34 10.63 9.04
N GLU A 99 3.03 10.46 8.93
CA GLU A 99 2.38 9.15 8.92
C GLU A 99 2.58 8.39 7.61
N VAL A 100 2.92 9.07 6.52
CA VAL A 100 3.17 8.42 5.22
C VAL A 100 4.57 7.85 5.20
N VAL A 101 4.66 6.52 5.17
CA VAL A 101 5.94 5.79 5.15
C VAL A 101 6.34 5.33 3.75
N GLU A 102 5.36 5.15 2.88
CA GLU A 102 5.59 4.79 1.48
C GLU A 102 4.61 5.52 0.57
N SER A 103 5.07 5.84 -0.63
CA SER A 103 4.26 6.39 -1.70
C SER A 103 4.72 5.80 -3.04
N HIS A 104 3.77 5.32 -3.81
CA HIS A 104 4.01 4.63 -5.07
C HIS A 104 3.23 5.29 -6.20
N LEU A 105 3.94 5.61 -7.29
CA LEU A 105 3.31 6.04 -8.54
C LEU A 105 2.81 4.81 -9.29
N LEU A 106 1.53 4.78 -9.58
CA LEU A 106 0.85 3.67 -10.24
C LEU A 106 0.54 4.02 -11.69
N LEU A 107 0.42 2.98 -12.50
CA LEU A 107 -0.09 3.06 -13.87
C LEU A 107 -1.36 2.20 -13.93
N GLY A 108 -2.52 2.81 -13.85
CA GLY A 108 -3.78 2.08 -13.84
C GLY A 108 -4.95 2.93 -13.37
N LYS A 109 -5.88 2.29 -12.66
CA LYS A 109 -7.13 2.91 -12.19
C LYS A 109 -6.87 4.08 -11.23
N SER A 110 -5.91 3.93 -10.32
CA SER A 110 -5.45 5.00 -9.42
C SER A 110 -4.04 5.44 -9.78
N ASP A 111 -3.68 6.65 -9.46
CA ASP A 111 -2.40 7.26 -9.83
C ASP A 111 -1.33 7.08 -8.75
N VAL A 112 -1.72 7.10 -7.48
CA VAL A 112 -0.80 7.01 -6.34
C VAL A 112 -1.37 6.08 -5.28
N LEU A 113 -0.51 5.26 -4.67
CA LEU A 113 -0.78 4.54 -3.44
C LEU A 113 0.10 5.12 -2.34
N ALA A 114 -0.51 5.66 -1.30
CA ALA A 114 0.16 6.07 -0.07
C ALA A 114 -0.06 5.01 1.03
N VAL A 115 1.02 4.62 1.70
CA VAL A 115 0.97 3.73 2.85
C VAL A 115 1.22 4.57 4.10
N LEU A 116 0.23 4.60 4.99
CA LEU A 116 0.28 5.29 6.26
C LEU A 116 0.55 4.29 7.40
N GLU A 117 1.40 4.69 8.34
CA GLU A 117 1.73 3.91 9.53
C GLU A 117 1.29 4.66 10.77
N PHE A 118 0.62 3.93 11.67
CA PHE A 118 0.12 4.44 12.94
C PHE A 118 0.53 3.52 14.09
N GLU A 119 0.65 4.07 15.27
CA GLU A 119 0.82 3.29 16.49
C GLU A 119 -0.54 2.76 16.98
N LYS A 120 -0.61 1.45 17.24
CA LYS A 120 -1.79 0.81 17.84
C LYS A 120 -1.99 1.26 19.28
N GLY A 121 -3.22 1.19 19.76
CA GLY A 121 -3.57 1.41 21.17
C GLY A 121 -3.68 2.89 21.57
N ILE A 122 -3.51 3.82 20.63
CA ILE A 122 -3.76 5.25 20.87
C ILE A 122 -5.22 5.56 20.50
N ILE A 123 -5.86 6.41 21.27
CA ILE A 123 -7.21 6.93 21.01
C ILE A 123 -7.08 8.27 20.25
N PRO A 124 -7.83 8.47 19.16
CA PRO A 124 -8.84 7.60 18.54
C PRO A 124 -8.26 6.39 17.80
N PRO A 125 -9.07 5.38 17.48
CA PRO A 125 -8.64 4.20 16.72
C PRO A 125 -8.02 4.54 15.36
N VAL A 126 -7.21 3.63 14.81
CA VAL A 126 -6.48 3.85 13.55
C VAL A 126 -7.40 4.24 12.38
N PRO A 127 -8.56 3.59 12.15
CA PRO A 127 -9.46 4.00 11.06
C PRO A 127 -9.92 5.45 11.17
N GLU A 128 -10.21 5.94 12.36
CA GLU A 128 -10.60 7.34 12.58
C GLU A 128 -9.44 8.29 12.35
N ARG A 129 -8.25 7.96 12.81
CA ARG A 129 -7.03 8.77 12.57
C ARG A 129 -6.69 8.84 11.09
N ALA A 130 -6.76 7.70 10.39
CA ALA A 130 -6.52 7.64 8.96
C ALA A 130 -7.56 8.47 8.18
N ALA A 131 -8.85 8.32 8.51
CA ALA A 131 -9.91 9.11 7.90
C ALA A 131 -9.70 10.61 8.11
N LYS A 132 -9.28 11.03 9.29
CA LYS A 132 -9.01 12.43 9.59
C LYS A 132 -7.88 12.99 8.72
N ILE A 133 -6.74 12.31 8.63
CA ILE A 133 -5.62 12.75 7.79
C ILE A 133 -6.02 12.80 6.31
N VAL A 134 -6.73 11.79 5.84
CA VAL A 134 -7.18 11.74 4.44
C VAL A 134 -8.15 12.87 4.13
N THR A 135 -9.17 13.09 4.96
CA THR A 135 -10.20 14.10 4.68
C THR A 135 -9.74 15.53 4.96
N GLU A 136 -8.97 15.75 6.02
CA GLU A 136 -8.58 17.10 6.43
C GLU A 136 -7.30 17.60 5.75
N GLU A 137 -6.43 16.71 5.33
CA GLU A 137 -5.11 17.06 4.76
C GLU A 137 -4.92 16.55 3.33
N ILE A 138 -4.90 15.23 3.12
CA ILE A 138 -4.58 14.64 1.80
C ILE A 138 -5.60 15.04 0.75
N ALA A 139 -6.89 14.86 1.02
CA ALA A 139 -7.96 15.17 0.06
C ALA A 139 -8.06 16.67 -0.29
N LYS A 140 -7.47 17.54 0.51
CA LYS A 140 -7.43 19.00 0.26
C LYS A 140 -6.27 19.42 -0.67
N ILE A 141 -5.37 18.52 -1.01
CA ILE A 141 -4.32 18.80 -2.01
C ILE A 141 -5.01 19.07 -3.35
N SER A 142 -4.74 20.24 -3.95
CA SER A 142 -5.49 20.73 -5.13
C SER A 142 -5.41 19.81 -6.35
N ASP A 143 -4.35 19.01 -6.47
CA ASP A 143 -4.14 18.08 -7.60
C ASP A 143 -4.78 16.71 -7.38
N ILE A 144 -5.41 16.48 -6.23
CA ILE A 144 -6.12 15.22 -5.92
C ILE A 144 -7.60 15.38 -6.27
N THR A 145 -8.13 14.40 -7.01
CA THR A 145 -9.54 14.35 -7.43
C THR A 145 -10.38 13.38 -6.63
N ASN A 146 -9.78 12.28 -6.15
CA ASN A 146 -10.46 11.27 -5.34
C ASN A 146 -9.48 10.51 -4.46
N THR A 147 -9.99 9.96 -3.36
CA THR A 147 -9.24 9.08 -2.45
C THR A 147 -10.10 7.90 -2.03
N GLU A 148 -9.47 6.72 -1.91
CA GLU A 148 -10.07 5.53 -1.33
C GLU A 148 -9.13 5.00 -0.24
N THR A 149 -9.62 4.86 0.98
CA THR A 149 -8.82 4.43 2.14
C THR A 149 -9.21 3.02 2.57
N LEU A 150 -8.22 2.15 2.65
CA LEU A 150 -8.35 0.79 3.17
C LEU A 150 -7.61 0.67 4.49
N CYS A 151 -8.34 0.30 5.55
CA CYS A 151 -7.77 0.01 6.86
C CYS A 151 -7.80 -1.49 7.12
N PRO A 152 -6.65 -2.18 7.18
CA PRO A 152 -6.61 -3.59 7.45
C PRO A 152 -7.18 -3.94 8.83
N ILE A 153 -7.90 -5.06 8.90
CA ILE A 153 -8.36 -5.66 10.17
C ILE A 153 -7.17 -6.29 10.89
N ARG A 154 -6.27 -6.90 10.14
CA ARG A 154 -5.07 -7.58 10.63
C ARG A 154 -3.94 -7.49 9.61
N SER A 155 -2.73 -7.35 10.12
CA SER A 155 -1.52 -7.31 9.30
C SER A 155 -0.48 -8.32 9.80
N ILE A 156 0.19 -8.97 8.87
CA ILE A 156 1.34 -9.83 9.12
C ILE A 156 2.50 -9.27 8.33
N VAL A 157 3.54 -8.85 9.03
CA VAL A 157 4.76 -8.30 8.45
C VAL A 157 5.88 -9.28 8.73
N LYS A 158 6.68 -9.59 7.72
CA LYS A 158 7.90 -10.37 7.90
C LYS A 158 9.04 -9.46 8.33
N ASP A 159 9.76 -9.93 9.30
CA ASP A 159 11.05 -9.35 9.71
C ASP A 159 12.12 -9.60 8.65
#